data_aeae945f4177af8a2deafc44b6cf5cc5
#
_entry.id   aeae945f4177af8a2deafc44b6cf5cc5
#
_cell.length_a   1.000
_cell.length_b   1.000
_cell.length_c   1.000
_cell.angle_alpha   90.00
_cell.angle_beta   90.00
_cell.angle_gamma   90.00
#
_symmetry.space_group_name_H-M   'P 1'
#
loop_
_entity.id
_entity.type
_entity.pdbx_description
1 polymer ?
#
loop_
_entity_poly.entity_id
_entity_poly.type
_entity_poly.pdbx_seq_one_letter_code
_entity_poly.pdbx_strand_id
1 'polypeptide(L)'
;MISAVVRALPQIRMKSILLAPTGRAAKVMSGYSGKQAFTIHRKIYKSASDSGEHFFSLQSNPHSNTLFIVDEASMIGDGNTDSSLFQHSILEDLFHYVNEGENCRLLLVGDTAQLPPVGHSASPALDPNFIKSTLRVPVTSVELNEVVRQEMDSGVLLNATRLRLSIAEQSKDLPQFVLDDYDDLIRISGADLLDALEQSYRNFGPDETIVICRSNKRANIYNQQIRARIRWQEDEISTGDHIMIVKNNYFWLPKESKAGFIANGDTAEILRIRKYHEMHGFRFADVTIRLLDYPDEPELDTKIILDTLHAESPALSREQQNQLFQSVMADYADLQSKGAIYRKMKEDPWFNALQVKFAYAVTCHKAQGGQWASVFIEQGYLTDEMINTEFMRWLYTALTRTTGKAYLINFNKEFFGE
;
A
#
# COMPACT_ATOMS: atom_id res chain seq x y z
N MET A 1 13.38 -13.35 10.82
CA MET A 1 14.26 -13.82 9.72
C MET A 1 15.13 -12.69 9.16
N ILE A 2 14.58 -11.63 8.54
CA ILE A 2 15.37 -10.55 7.87
C ILE A 2 16.42 -9.93 8.80
N SER A 3 16.07 -9.60 10.05
CA SER A 3 17.03 -9.07 11.04
C SER A 3 18.22 -10.02 11.30
N ALA A 4 17.99 -11.32 11.28
CA ALA A 4 19.06 -12.30 11.45
C ALA A 4 19.99 -12.32 10.22
N VAL A 5 19.42 -12.28 9.01
CA VAL A 5 20.20 -12.17 7.76
C VAL A 5 21.05 -10.91 7.77
N VAL A 6 20.45 -9.74 8.07
CA VAL A 6 21.15 -8.46 8.13
C VAL A 6 22.35 -8.50 9.10
N ARG A 7 22.18 -9.15 10.26
CA ARG A 7 23.26 -9.31 11.26
C ARG A 7 24.35 -10.29 10.84
N ALA A 8 24.03 -11.28 10.02
CA ALA A 8 24.98 -12.28 9.56
C ALA A 8 25.85 -11.81 8.37
N LEU A 9 25.32 -10.95 7.50
CA LEU A 9 26.02 -10.51 6.27
C LEU A 9 27.42 -9.92 6.49
N PRO A 10 27.70 -9.11 7.54
CA PRO A 10 29.05 -8.60 7.80
C PRO A 10 30.09 -9.69 8.03
N GLN A 11 29.70 -10.86 8.56
CA GLN A 11 30.59 -11.99 8.81
C GLN A 11 31.16 -12.57 7.50
N ILE A 12 30.41 -12.43 6.40
CA ILE A 12 30.83 -12.85 5.05
C ILE A 12 31.23 -11.65 4.18
N ARG A 13 31.51 -10.49 4.80
CA ARG A 13 31.93 -9.25 4.14
C ARG A 13 30.92 -8.72 3.12
N MET A 14 29.64 -8.98 3.32
CA MET A 14 28.57 -8.42 2.50
C MET A 14 27.82 -7.30 3.23
N LYS A 15 27.40 -6.30 2.47
CA LYS A 15 26.49 -5.24 2.92
C LYS A 15 25.05 -5.67 2.68
N SER A 16 24.09 -4.97 3.28
CA SER A 16 22.66 -5.15 2.98
C SER A 16 22.03 -3.82 2.61
N ILE A 17 21.04 -3.85 1.70
CA ILE A 17 20.10 -2.78 1.42
C ILE A 17 18.71 -3.37 1.55
N LEU A 18 17.87 -2.68 2.34
CA LEU A 18 16.52 -3.13 2.63
C LEU A 18 15.53 -2.36 1.77
N LEU A 19 14.64 -3.08 1.09
CA LEU A 19 13.68 -2.54 0.15
C LEU A 19 12.28 -3.08 0.43
N ALA A 20 11.26 -2.29 0.10
CA ALA A 20 9.86 -2.73 0.11
C ALA A 20 9.07 -2.07 -1.04
N PRO A 21 7.93 -2.62 -1.46
CA PRO A 21 7.10 -2.02 -2.51
C PRO A 21 6.48 -0.69 -2.12
N THR A 22 6.13 -0.50 -0.84
CA THR A 22 5.44 0.68 -0.32
C THR A 22 6.21 1.36 0.81
N GLY A 23 5.92 2.66 1.05
CA GLY A 23 6.51 3.42 2.17
C GLY A 23 6.20 2.79 3.52
N ARG A 24 4.95 2.37 3.73
CA ARG A 24 4.52 1.73 4.97
C ARG A 24 5.26 0.41 5.22
N ALA A 25 5.38 -0.45 4.22
CA ALA A 25 6.16 -1.69 4.35
C ALA A 25 7.64 -1.40 4.65
N ALA A 26 8.23 -0.38 4.03
CA ALA A 26 9.60 0.05 4.31
C ALA A 26 9.75 0.55 5.76
N LYS A 27 8.77 1.30 6.30
CA LYS A 27 8.75 1.75 7.70
C LYS A 27 8.69 0.56 8.66
N VAL A 28 7.76 -0.38 8.44
CA VAL A 28 7.64 -1.61 9.25
C VAL A 28 8.96 -2.40 9.20
N MET A 29 9.53 -2.59 8.01
CA MET A 29 10.81 -3.28 7.83
C MET A 29 11.97 -2.57 8.56
N SER A 30 12.00 -1.24 8.54
CA SER A 30 13.01 -0.46 9.27
C SER A 30 12.89 -0.69 10.79
N GLY A 31 11.67 -0.70 11.31
CA GLY A 31 11.39 -0.87 12.74
C GLY A 31 11.92 -2.20 13.28
N TYR A 32 11.57 -3.33 12.66
CA TYR A 32 11.99 -4.64 13.17
C TYR A 32 13.44 -5.03 12.79
N SER A 33 14.00 -4.45 11.72
CA SER A 33 15.38 -4.77 11.30
C SER A 33 16.44 -3.92 12.01
N GLY A 34 16.05 -2.77 12.58
CA GLY A 34 16.96 -1.79 13.15
C GLY A 34 17.85 -1.10 12.08
N LYS A 35 17.47 -1.19 10.79
CA LYS A 35 18.19 -0.62 9.66
C LYS A 35 17.21 0.06 8.72
N GLN A 36 17.57 1.24 8.22
CA GLN A 36 16.74 1.98 7.28
C GLN A 36 16.42 1.14 6.03
N ALA A 37 15.14 1.02 5.71
CA ALA A 37 14.63 0.47 4.48
C ALA A 37 14.08 1.59 3.58
N PHE A 38 14.04 1.33 2.28
CA PHE A 38 13.58 2.28 1.27
C PHE A 38 12.50 1.63 0.40
N THR A 39 11.68 2.43 -0.25
CA THR A 39 10.86 1.88 -1.33
C THR A 39 11.74 1.49 -2.51
N ILE A 40 11.32 0.46 -3.26
CA ILE A 40 12.03 0.03 -4.48
C ILE A 40 12.21 1.23 -5.40
N HIS A 41 11.12 1.95 -5.70
CA HIS A 41 11.14 3.11 -6.59
C HIS A 41 12.19 4.15 -6.19
N ARG A 42 12.21 4.53 -4.92
CA ARG A 42 13.18 5.49 -4.41
C ARG A 42 14.62 5.04 -4.59
N LYS A 43 14.87 3.73 -4.48
CA LYS A 43 16.23 3.19 -4.53
C LYS A 43 16.76 3.02 -5.94
N ILE A 44 15.91 2.65 -6.90
CA ILE A 44 16.38 2.28 -8.24
C ILE A 44 16.16 3.36 -9.29
N TYR A 45 15.24 4.32 -9.05
CA TYR A 45 14.97 5.37 -10.03
C TYR A 45 15.50 6.74 -9.59
N LYS A 46 15.82 7.56 -10.58
CA LYS A 46 16.08 8.99 -10.43
C LYS A 46 15.15 9.78 -11.36
N SER A 47 14.76 10.97 -10.92
CA SER A 47 14.05 11.91 -11.79
C SER A 47 14.99 12.41 -12.88
N ALA A 48 14.66 12.20 -14.13
CA ALA A 48 15.38 12.75 -15.27
C ALA A 48 14.89 14.19 -15.50
N SER A 49 15.70 15.18 -15.13
CA SER A 49 15.32 16.61 -15.18
C SER A 49 15.61 17.30 -16.50
N ASP A 50 16.32 16.68 -17.46
CA ASP A 50 16.93 17.42 -18.60
C ASP A 50 16.13 17.45 -19.91
N SER A 51 15.06 16.67 -20.07
CA SER A 51 14.36 16.58 -21.37
C SER A 51 12.89 17.00 -21.38
N GLY A 52 12.42 17.66 -20.34
CA GLY A 52 11.02 18.14 -20.31
C GLY A 52 9.96 17.03 -20.18
N GLU A 53 10.33 15.75 -20.23
CA GLU A 53 9.50 14.61 -19.93
C GLU A 53 9.94 14.04 -18.58
N HIS A 54 9.00 13.91 -17.60
CA HIS A 54 9.30 13.21 -16.35
C HIS A 54 9.34 11.71 -16.61
N PHE A 55 10.40 11.27 -17.25
CA PHE A 55 10.74 9.87 -17.24
C PHE A 55 11.57 9.60 -15.98
N PHE A 56 11.16 8.59 -15.25
CA PHE A 56 12.06 7.98 -14.29
C PHE A 56 13.05 7.15 -15.08
N SER A 57 14.32 7.48 -14.95
CA SER A 57 15.36 6.63 -15.47
C SER A 57 15.92 5.75 -14.37
N LEU A 58 16.20 4.51 -14.70
CA LEU A 58 16.94 3.63 -13.82
C LEU A 58 18.29 4.29 -13.54
N GLN A 59 18.64 4.41 -12.25
CA GLN A 59 19.95 4.95 -11.87
C GLN A 59 20.99 3.83 -11.87
N SER A 60 22.26 4.18 -12.09
CA SER A 60 23.36 3.23 -11.97
C SER A 60 23.50 2.73 -10.54
N ASN A 61 23.82 1.46 -10.38
CA ASN A 61 24.03 0.85 -9.07
C ASN A 61 25.47 1.10 -8.55
N PRO A 62 25.68 1.98 -7.56
CA PRO A 62 27.03 2.27 -7.03
C PRO A 62 27.52 1.23 -5.99
N HIS A 63 26.71 0.18 -5.74
CA HIS A 63 27.01 -0.77 -4.68
C HIS A 63 27.84 -1.95 -5.16
N SER A 64 28.68 -2.45 -4.25
CA SER A 64 29.44 -3.68 -4.43
C SER A 64 29.31 -4.58 -3.19
N ASN A 65 29.42 -5.88 -3.38
CA ASN A 65 29.32 -6.90 -2.31
C ASN A 65 28.07 -6.69 -1.44
N THR A 66 26.92 -6.51 -2.10
CA THR A 66 25.68 -6.08 -1.41
C THR A 66 24.53 -7.06 -1.70
N LEU A 67 23.84 -7.49 -0.63
CA LEU A 67 22.57 -8.18 -0.73
C LEU A 67 21.42 -7.15 -0.65
N PHE A 68 20.65 -7.05 -1.72
CA PHE A 68 19.39 -6.31 -1.74
C PHE A 68 18.30 -7.24 -1.23
N ILE A 69 17.64 -6.86 -0.15
CA ILE A 69 16.58 -7.65 0.48
C ILE A 69 15.28 -6.90 0.26
N VAL A 70 14.35 -7.52 -0.43
CA VAL A 70 13.02 -6.98 -0.70
C VAL A 70 12.01 -7.75 0.13
N ASP A 71 11.33 -7.07 1.04
CA ASP A 71 10.20 -7.63 1.78
C ASP A 71 8.88 -7.31 1.07
N GLU A 72 7.81 -8.03 1.41
CA GLU A 72 6.49 -7.92 0.77
C GLU A 72 6.56 -8.08 -0.75
N ALA A 73 7.44 -8.96 -1.25
CA ALA A 73 7.61 -9.20 -2.69
C ALA A 73 6.33 -9.76 -3.36
N SER A 74 5.38 -10.29 -2.58
CA SER A 74 4.05 -10.70 -3.05
C SER A 74 3.29 -9.59 -3.76
N MET A 75 3.58 -8.32 -3.48
CA MET A 75 2.94 -7.14 -4.08
C MET A 75 3.55 -6.71 -5.42
N ILE A 76 4.67 -7.32 -5.84
CA ILE A 76 5.38 -6.91 -7.06
C ILE A 76 4.83 -7.65 -8.27
N GLY A 77 4.22 -6.89 -9.20
CA GLY A 77 3.74 -7.40 -10.49
C GLY A 77 4.80 -7.32 -11.58
N ASP A 78 4.50 -7.96 -12.72
CA ASP A 78 5.28 -7.91 -13.95
C ASP A 78 4.72 -6.88 -14.96
N GLY A 79 3.61 -6.21 -14.62
CA GLY A 79 2.99 -5.19 -15.46
C GLY A 79 3.48 -3.77 -15.13
N ASN A 80 3.43 -2.90 -16.12
CA ASN A 80 3.61 -1.46 -15.94
C ASN A 80 2.35 -0.85 -15.36
N THR A 81 2.34 -0.54 -14.08
CA THR A 81 1.23 0.13 -13.40
C THR A 81 1.02 1.57 -13.89
N ASP A 82 2.09 2.23 -14.38
CA ASP A 82 2.06 3.57 -14.99
C ASP A 82 2.85 3.55 -16.31
N SER A 83 2.25 2.90 -17.34
CA SER A 83 2.86 2.66 -18.67
C SER A 83 3.35 3.92 -19.42
N SER A 84 3.03 5.12 -18.93
CA SER A 84 3.51 6.37 -19.50
C SER A 84 4.85 6.85 -18.90
N LEU A 85 5.30 6.31 -17.75
CA LEU A 85 6.44 6.80 -17.00
C LEU A 85 7.62 5.82 -16.94
N PHE A 86 7.36 4.51 -17.13
CA PHE A 86 8.37 3.45 -17.04
C PHE A 86 8.38 2.59 -18.32
N GLN A 87 9.57 2.22 -18.79
CA GLN A 87 9.73 1.40 -20.00
C GLN A 87 9.57 -0.10 -19.73
N HIS A 88 9.92 -0.54 -18.52
CA HIS A 88 9.91 -1.94 -18.10
C HIS A 88 9.07 -2.12 -16.82
N SER A 89 8.83 -3.37 -16.42
CA SER A 89 8.21 -3.67 -15.15
C SER A 89 9.17 -3.33 -14.00
N ILE A 90 8.62 -2.99 -12.83
CA ILE A 90 9.44 -2.72 -11.63
C ILE A 90 10.31 -3.93 -11.24
N LEU A 91 9.83 -5.15 -11.52
CA LEU A 91 10.56 -6.38 -11.26
C LEU A 91 11.79 -6.49 -12.17
N GLU A 92 11.64 -6.23 -13.47
CA GLU A 92 12.75 -6.22 -14.44
C GLU A 92 13.77 -5.15 -14.11
N ASP A 93 13.31 -3.91 -13.85
CA ASP A 93 14.19 -2.79 -13.51
C ASP A 93 14.97 -3.04 -12.20
N LEU A 94 14.33 -3.67 -11.19
CA LEU A 94 15.00 -4.07 -9.97
C LEU A 94 16.12 -5.10 -10.23
N PHE A 95 15.84 -6.10 -11.08
CA PHE A 95 16.86 -7.08 -11.48
C PHE A 95 18.01 -6.43 -12.25
N HIS A 96 17.71 -5.57 -13.21
CA HIS A 96 18.74 -4.82 -13.95
C HIS A 96 19.62 -4.00 -13.02
N TYR A 97 18.99 -3.23 -12.12
CA TYR A 97 19.71 -2.42 -11.15
C TYR A 97 20.64 -3.25 -10.27
N VAL A 98 20.16 -4.36 -9.72
CA VAL A 98 20.97 -5.21 -8.84
C VAL A 98 22.13 -5.85 -9.60
N ASN A 99 21.88 -6.33 -10.81
CA ASN A 99 22.89 -7.02 -11.63
C ASN A 99 23.96 -6.09 -12.19
N GLU A 100 23.72 -4.78 -12.30
CA GLU A 100 24.74 -3.79 -12.67
C GLU A 100 25.84 -3.66 -11.59
N GLY A 101 25.51 -3.95 -10.32
CA GLY A 101 26.46 -3.82 -9.21
C GLY A 101 27.40 -5.03 -9.09
N GLU A 102 28.68 -4.76 -8.73
CA GLU A 102 29.69 -5.79 -8.59
C GLU A 102 29.38 -6.72 -7.39
N ASN A 103 29.28 -8.04 -7.63
CA ASN A 103 28.93 -9.05 -6.62
C ASN A 103 27.68 -8.69 -5.79
N CYS A 104 26.69 -8.08 -6.44
CA CYS A 104 25.40 -7.79 -5.85
C CYS A 104 24.44 -8.97 -6.03
N ARG A 105 23.55 -9.18 -5.07
CA ARG A 105 22.54 -10.26 -5.09
C ARG A 105 21.20 -9.73 -4.65
N LEU A 106 20.13 -10.38 -5.08
CA LEU A 106 18.75 -10.08 -4.72
C LEU A 106 18.14 -11.22 -3.90
N LEU A 107 17.50 -10.86 -2.81
CA LEU A 107 16.66 -11.74 -1.99
C LEU A 107 15.25 -11.18 -1.98
N LEU A 108 14.32 -11.90 -2.59
CA LEU A 108 12.89 -11.60 -2.55
C LEU A 108 12.25 -12.39 -1.41
N VAL A 109 11.57 -11.70 -0.52
CA VAL A 109 10.88 -12.28 0.64
C VAL A 109 9.40 -11.88 0.54
N GLY A 110 8.51 -12.85 0.72
CA GLY A 110 7.07 -12.58 0.64
C GLY A 110 6.27 -13.83 0.99
N ASP A 111 4.97 -13.68 1.00
CA ASP A 111 4.04 -14.75 1.35
C ASP A 111 3.09 -15.01 0.19
N THR A 112 3.18 -16.21 -0.40
CA THR A 112 2.35 -16.65 -1.53
C THR A 112 0.88 -16.88 -1.16
N ALA A 113 0.56 -16.97 0.14
CA ALA A 113 -0.82 -17.03 0.61
C ALA A 113 -1.50 -15.65 0.68
N GLN A 114 -0.76 -14.56 0.65
CA GLN A 114 -1.32 -13.21 0.56
C GLN A 114 -1.89 -12.93 -0.84
N LEU A 115 -2.64 -11.82 -0.94
CA LEU A 115 -3.14 -11.33 -2.23
C LEU A 115 -1.97 -11.03 -3.18
N PRO A 116 -2.04 -11.54 -4.42
CA PRO A 116 -1.09 -11.15 -5.46
C PRO A 116 -1.36 -9.71 -5.93
N PRO A 117 -0.50 -9.15 -6.79
CA PRO A 117 -0.76 -7.85 -7.42
C PRO A 117 -2.09 -7.85 -8.17
N VAL A 118 -2.75 -6.69 -8.23
CA VAL A 118 -4.04 -6.54 -8.91
C VAL A 118 -3.94 -7.02 -10.36
N GLY A 119 -4.88 -7.90 -10.74
CA GLY A 119 -4.92 -8.50 -12.09
C GLY A 119 -4.08 -9.77 -12.28
N HIS A 120 -3.41 -10.24 -11.22
CA HIS A 120 -2.63 -11.49 -11.24
C HIS A 120 -3.29 -12.56 -10.36
N SER A 121 -3.18 -13.82 -10.77
CA SER A 121 -3.60 -14.98 -9.96
C SER A 121 -2.53 -15.46 -8.98
N ALA A 122 -1.27 -15.09 -9.21
CA ALA A 122 -0.12 -15.38 -8.38
C ALA A 122 0.90 -14.24 -8.47
N SER A 123 1.83 -14.16 -7.52
CA SER A 123 2.90 -13.14 -7.54
C SER A 123 4.03 -13.56 -8.46
N PRO A 124 4.33 -12.80 -9.54
CA PRO A 124 5.46 -13.10 -10.43
C PRO A 124 6.81 -13.07 -9.71
N ALA A 125 6.96 -12.15 -8.74
CA ALA A 125 8.20 -11.99 -7.98
C ALA A 125 8.49 -13.16 -7.00
N LEU A 126 7.49 -13.99 -6.70
CA LEU A 126 7.64 -15.17 -5.83
C LEU A 126 7.55 -16.50 -6.62
N ASP A 127 7.43 -16.45 -7.94
CA ASP A 127 7.44 -17.64 -8.80
C ASP A 127 8.84 -17.89 -9.36
N PRO A 128 9.58 -18.91 -8.85
CA PRO A 128 10.92 -19.22 -9.33
C PRO A 128 10.97 -19.60 -10.83
N ASN A 129 9.88 -20.19 -11.36
CA ASN A 129 9.83 -20.59 -12.77
C ASN A 129 9.64 -19.37 -13.67
N PHE A 130 8.77 -18.44 -13.27
CA PHE A 130 8.59 -17.16 -13.94
C PHE A 130 9.91 -16.38 -13.98
N ILE A 131 10.61 -16.24 -12.86
CA ILE A 131 11.88 -15.52 -12.78
C ILE A 131 12.94 -16.17 -13.67
N LYS A 132 13.10 -17.51 -13.60
CA LYS A 132 14.06 -18.23 -14.44
C LYS A 132 13.79 -18.07 -15.93
N SER A 133 12.53 -18.18 -16.35
CA SER A 133 12.17 -18.12 -17.78
C SER A 133 12.22 -16.71 -18.33
N THR A 134 11.76 -15.71 -17.57
CA THR A 134 11.63 -14.32 -18.01
C THR A 134 12.96 -13.57 -17.89
N LEU A 135 13.61 -13.68 -16.73
CA LEU A 135 14.82 -12.92 -16.42
C LEU A 135 16.12 -13.70 -16.72
N ARG A 136 16.00 -15.00 -17.03
CA ARG A 136 17.13 -15.89 -17.39
C ARG A 136 18.27 -15.90 -16.37
N VAL A 137 17.91 -15.84 -15.08
CA VAL A 137 18.84 -15.84 -13.96
C VAL A 137 18.73 -17.13 -13.13
N PRO A 138 19.79 -17.60 -12.47
CA PRO A 138 19.70 -18.71 -11.54
C PRO A 138 18.90 -18.28 -10.31
N VAL A 139 17.94 -19.11 -9.88
CA VAL A 139 17.10 -18.87 -8.71
C VAL A 139 17.19 -20.04 -7.76
N THR A 140 17.37 -19.74 -6.49
CA THR A 140 17.20 -20.69 -5.38
C THR A 140 16.01 -20.24 -4.56
N SER A 141 15.07 -21.15 -4.29
CA SER A 141 13.87 -20.87 -3.49
C SER A 141 13.92 -21.72 -2.22
N VAL A 142 13.51 -21.11 -1.12
CA VAL A 142 13.36 -21.76 0.19
C VAL A 142 12.02 -21.35 0.77
N GLU A 143 11.23 -22.29 1.23
CA GLU A 143 9.98 -22.06 1.93
C GLU A 143 10.16 -22.26 3.43
N LEU A 144 9.66 -21.28 4.22
CA LEU A 144 9.65 -21.35 5.67
C LEU A 144 8.25 -21.79 6.13
N ASN A 145 8.16 -22.98 6.72
CA ASN A 145 6.87 -23.57 7.09
C ASN A 145 6.55 -23.41 8.58
N GLU A 146 7.53 -23.03 9.42
CA GLU A 146 7.29 -22.82 10.85
C GLU A 146 6.85 -21.38 11.12
N VAL A 147 5.73 -21.24 11.83
CA VAL A 147 5.17 -19.96 12.24
C VAL A 147 5.67 -19.61 13.64
N VAL A 148 6.51 -18.57 13.75
CA VAL A 148 7.18 -18.19 15.00
C VAL A 148 6.63 -16.87 15.58
N ARG A 149 5.67 -16.23 14.92
CA ARG A 149 5.34 -14.80 15.17
C ARG A 149 4.39 -14.50 16.30
N GLN A 150 3.65 -15.48 16.80
CA GLN A 150 2.61 -15.22 17.81
C GLN A 150 2.67 -16.28 18.91
N GLU A 151 2.15 -15.93 20.07
CA GLU A 151 1.96 -16.85 21.17
C GLU A 151 1.06 -18.02 20.74
N MET A 152 1.29 -19.21 21.28
CA MET A 152 0.54 -20.44 20.92
C MET A 152 -0.97 -20.32 21.19
N ASP A 153 -1.39 -19.25 21.89
CA ASP A 153 -2.79 -18.97 22.29
C ASP A 153 -3.45 -17.87 21.42
N SER A 154 -3.09 -17.71 20.14
CA SER A 154 -3.69 -16.73 19.24
C SER A 154 -4.70 -17.38 18.29
N GLY A 155 -5.96 -16.97 18.39
CA GLY A 155 -7.03 -17.33 17.46
C GLY A 155 -6.81 -16.79 16.06
N VAL A 156 -6.24 -15.60 15.93
CA VAL A 156 -5.84 -15.01 14.65
C VAL A 156 -4.81 -15.91 13.95
N LEU A 157 -3.77 -16.35 14.66
CA LEU A 157 -2.74 -17.22 14.10
C LEU A 157 -3.30 -18.58 13.70
N LEU A 158 -4.12 -19.20 14.56
CA LEU A 158 -4.75 -20.48 14.26
C LEU A 158 -5.56 -20.40 12.96
N ASN A 159 -6.45 -19.41 12.87
CA ASN A 159 -7.33 -19.26 11.72
C ASN A 159 -6.57 -18.86 10.44
N ALA A 160 -5.56 -18.00 10.55
CA ALA A 160 -4.68 -17.66 9.43
C ALA A 160 -3.91 -18.90 8.93
N THR A 161 -3.42 -19.76 9.83
CA THR A 161 -2.73 -21.01 9.46
C THR A 161 -3.68 -21.96 8.73
N ARG A 162 -4.92 -22.12 9.18
CA ARG A 162 -5.94 -22.92 8.50
C ARG A 162 -6.24 -22.39 7.09
N LEU A 163 -6.40 -21.08 6.95
CA LEU A 163 -6.61 -20.47 5.63
C LEU A 163 -5.40 -20.70 4.71
N ARG A 164 -4.17 -20.60 5.22
CA ARG A 164 -2.96 -20.89 4.45
C ARG A 164 -2.94 -22.34 3.93
N LEU A 165 -3.35 -23.30 4.75
CA LEU A 165 -3.46 -24.71 4.34
C LEU A 165 -4.54 -24.86 3.26
N SER A 166 -5.73 -24.27 3.44
CA SER A 166 -6.81 -24.31 2.44
C SER A 166 -6.38 -23.71 1.11
N ILE A 167 -5.58 -22.61 1.14
CA ILE A 167 -5.01 -22.00 -0.07
C ILE A 167 -4.03 -22.95 -0.76
N ALA A 168 -3.16 -23.61 -0.01
CA ALA A 168 -2.17 -24.56 -0.55
C ALA A 168 -2.85 -25.80 -1.17
N GLU A 169 -3.93 -26.29 -0.58
CA GLU A 169 -4.75 -27.40 -1.05
C GLU A 169 -5.74 -27.00 -2.16
N GLN A 170 -5.83 -25.70 -2.48
CA GLN A 170 -6.83 -25.16 -3.42
C GLN A 170 -8.26 -25.53 -3.06
N SER A 171 -8.55 -25.60 -1.75
CA SER A 171 -9.88 -25.93 -1.25
C SER A 171 -10.90 -24.88 -1.71
N LYS A 172 -12.11 -25.35 -1.98
CA LYS A 172 -13.29 -24.51 -2.27
C LYS A 172 -14.29 -24.52 -1.11
N ASP A 173 -13.94 -25.16 -0.01
CA ASP A 173 -14.81 -25.25 1.15
C ASP A 173 -14.83 -23.92 1.89
N LEU A 174 -15.96 -23.57 2.47
CA LEU A 174 -16.10 -22.40 3.31
C LEU A 174 -15.17 -22.52 4.53
N PRO A 175 -14.28 -21.54 4.78
CA PRO A 175 -13.40 -21.60 5.93
C PRO A 175 -14.21 -21.49 7.24
N GLN A 176 -13.90 -22.37 8.18
CA GLN A 176 -14.53 -22.38 9.50
C GLN A 176 -13.61 -21.70 10.51
N PHE A 177 -14.08 -20.61 11.12
CA PHE A 177 -13.37 -19.91 12.17
C PHE A 177 -13.54 -20.59 13.52
N VAL A 178 -12.46 -20.69 14.26
CA VAL A 178 -12.43 -21.09 15.67
C VAL A 178 -12.24 -19.85 16.50
N LEU A 179 -13.23 -19.56 17.33
CA LEU A 179 -13.24 -18.37 18.22
C LEU A 179 -13.09 -18.76 19.69
N ASP A 180 -13.47 -20.00 20.05
CA ASP A 180 -13.48 -20.47 21.42
C ASP A 180 -12.07 -20.45 22.01
N ASP A 181 -11.95 -19.98 23.24
CA ASP A 181 -10.71 -19.84 24.01
C ASP A 181 -9.73 -18.75 23.53
N TYR A 182 -10.14 -17.85 22.61
CA TYR A 182 -9.28 -16.79 22.09
C TYR A 182 -9.91 -15.40 22.27
N ASP A 183 -9.12 -14.44 22.79
CA ASP A 183 -9.53 -13.06 23.01
C ASP A 183 -9.13 -12.09 21.88
N ASP A 184 -8.36 -12.58 20.88
CA ASP A 184 -7.78 -11.78 19.82
C ASP A 184 -8.56 -11.85 18.50
N LEU A 185 -9.52 -12.79 18.34
CA LEU A 185 -10.41 -12.90 17.19
C LEU A 185 -11.87 -12.87 17.66
N ILE A 186 -12.59 -11.82 17.31
CA ILE A 186 -13.91 -11.52 17.85
C ILE A 186 -14.93 -11.39 16.72
N ARG A 187 -16.05 -12.11 16.83
CA ARG A 187 -17.21 -11.91 15.94
C ARG A 187 -18.07 -10.78 16.47
N ILE A 188 -18.43 -9.83 15.61
CA ILE A 188 -19.32 -8.72 15.97
C ILE A 188 -20.44 -8.55 14.95
N SER A 189 -21.58 -8.10 15.42
CA SER A 189 -22.69 -7.67 14.57
C SER A 189 -22.54 -6.20 14.16
N GLY A 190 -23.32 -5.78 13.16
CA GLY A 190 -23.37 -4.35 12.79
C GLY A 190 -23.91 -3.45 13.92
N ALA A 191 -24.67 -4.01 14.89
CA ALA A 191 -25.17 -3.27 16.04
C ALA A 191 -24.04 -2.95 17.04
N ASP A 192 -23.09 -3.88 17.21
CA ASP A 192 -21.99 -3.75 18.18
C ASP A 192 -20.78 -3.00 17.57
N LEU A 193 -20.80 -2.76 16.26
CA LEU A 193 -19.66 -2.22 15.52
C LEU A 193 -19.22 -0.83 16.01
N LEU A 194 -20.18 0.06 16.28
CA LEU A 194 -19.86 1.42 16.70
C LEU A 194 -19.12 1.43 18.03
N ASP A 195 -19.63 0.70 19.00
CA ASP A 195 -19.03 0.59 20.34
C ASP A 195 -17.63 -0.04 20.28
N ALA A 196 -17.47 -1.09 19.47
CA ALA A 196 -16.17 -1.75 19.28
C ALA A 196 -15.13 -0.82 18.60
N LEU A 197 -15.56 -0.05 17.58
CA LEU A 197 -14.72 0.95 16.95
C LEU A 197 -14.34 2.08 17.91
N GLU A 198 -15.30 2.66 18.63
CA GLU A 198 -15.03 3.70 19.63
C GLU A 198 -14.04 3.22 20.70
N GLN A 199 -14.21 1.99 21.19
CA GLN A 199 -13.27 1.40 22.15
C GLN A 199 -11.87 1.25 21.55
N SER A 200 -11.77 0.77 20.29
CA SER A 200 -10.48 0.61 19.61
C SER A 200 -9.79 1.95 19.36
N TYR A 201 -10.54 2.96 18.91
CA TYR A 201 -10.01 4.32 18.72
C TYR A 201 -9.55 4.96 20.03
N ARG A 202 -10.25 4.69 21.12
CA ARG A 202 -9.87 5.18 22.48
C ARG A 202 -8.61 4.52 23.00
N ASN A 203 -8.45 3.20 22.73
CA ASN A 203 -7.33 2.41 23.26
C ASN A 203 -6.06 2.53 22.42
N PHE A 204 -6.21 2.60 21.09
CA PHE A 204 -5.08 2.50 20.15
C PHE A 204 -4.92 3.73 19.25
N GLY A 205 -5.95 4.57 19.15
CA GLY A 205 -5.96 5.72 18.25
C GLY A 205 -6.24 5.36 16.78
N PRO A 206 -6.31 6.40 15.91
CA PRO A 206 -6.62 6.23 14.50
C PRO A 206 -5.48 5.59 13.68
N ASP A 207 -4.23 5.71 14.11
CA ASP A 207 -3.07 5.13 13.42
C ASP A 207 -3.00 3.60 13.57
N GLU A 208 -3.55 3.07 14.66
CA GLU A 208 -3.49 1.66 15.02
C GLU A 208 -4.85 0.94 14.91
N THR A 209 -5.86 1.60 14.33
CA THR A 209 -7.19 1.05 14.11
C THR A 209 -7.59 1.19 12.64
N ILE A 210 -7.96 0.09 11.98
CA ILE A 210 -8.31 0.07 10.56
C ILE A 210 -9.54 -0.81 10.29
N VAL A 211 -10.36 -0.41 9.31
CA VAL A 211 -11.41 -1.26 8.73
C VAL A 211 -10.96 -1.76 7.36
N ILE A 212 -10.98 -3.06 7.14
CA ILE A 212 -10.62 -3.70 5.86
C ILE A 212 -11.88 -4.17 5.15
N CYS A 213 -12.08 -3.66 3.94
CA CYS A 213 -13.24 -3.92 3.10
C CYS A 213 -12.86 -4.60 1.78
N ARG A 214 -13.87 -5.21 1.12
CA ARG A 214 -13.68 -5.83 -0.21
C ARG A 214 -13.76 -4.84 -1.37
N SER A 215 -14.34 -3.65 -1.18
CA SER A 215 -14.49 -2.66 -2.23
C SER A 215 -14.28 -1.23 -1.76
N ASN A 216 -13.89 -0.34 -2.68
CA ASN A 216 -13.77 1.09 -2.39
C ASN A 216 -15.12 1.70 -1.96
N LYS A 217 -16.23 1.24 -2.54
CA LYS A 217 -17.58 1.68 -2.15
C LYS A 217 -17.84 1.42 -0.66
N ARG A 218 -17.54 0.22 -0.19
CA ARG A 218 -17.70 -0.14 1.23
C ARG A 218 -16.74 0.66 2.11
N ALA A 219 -15.48 0.78 1.71
CA ALA A 219 -14.50 1.58 2.43
C ALA A 219 -14.94 3.06 2.55
N ASN A 220 -15.50 3.65 1.49
CA ASN A 220 -16.03 5.01 1.54
C ASN A 220 -17.17 5.17 2.56
N ILE A 221 -18.09 4.19 2.63
CA ILE A 221 -19.20 4.20 3.60
C ILE A 221 -18.64 4.16 5.03
N TYR A 222 -17.69 3.26 5.33
CA TYR A 222 -17.06 3.19 6.64
C TYR A 222 -16.27 4.47 6.97
N ASN A 223 -15.53 5.02 6.03
CA ASN A 223 -14.80 6.28 6.22
C ASN A 223 -15.75 7.42 6.62
N GLN A 224 -16.89 7.56 5.95
CA GLN A 224 -17.90 8.57 6.30
C GLN A 224 -18.52 8.31 7.68
N GLN A 225 -18.86 7.06 7.99
CA GLN A 225 -19.44 6.71 9.29
C GLN A 225 -18.46 6.95 10.44
N ILE A 226 -17.19 6.59 10.27
CA ILE A 226 -16.15 6.81 11.27
C ILE A 226 -15.95 8.31 11.48
N ARG A 227 -15.85 9.10 10.41
CA ARG A 227 -15.72 10.55 10.54
C ARG A 227 -16.90 11.17 11.27
N ALA A 228 -18.13 10.86 10.85
CA ALA A 228 -19.32 11.46 11.43
C ALA A 228 -19.60 11.01 12.87
N ARG A 229 -19.45 9.72 13.17
CA ARG A 229 -19.92 9.14 14.46
C ARG A 229 -18.84 8.99 15.52
N ILE A 230 -17.58 8.79 15.12
CA ILE A 230 -16.47 8.56 16.06
C ILE A 230 -15.61 9.81 16.19
N ARG A 231 -15.32 10.47 15.07
CA ARG A 231 -14.46 11.65 15.05
C ARG A 231 -15.23 12.97 15.11
N TRP A 232 -16.55 12.92 15.01
CA TRP A 232 -17.44 14.10 15.06
C TRP A 232 -17.09 15.16 14.03
N GLN A 233 -16.70 14.71 12.83
CA GLN A 233 -16.28 15.54 11.70
C GLN A 233 -17.34 15.48 10.62
N GLU A 234 -18.09 16.59 10.45
CA GLU A 234 -19.20 16.71 9.48
C GLU A 234 -18.78 17.44 8.19
N ASP A 235 -17.74 18.27 8.24
CA ASP A 235 -17.20 18.97 7.08
C ASP A 235 -16.66 17.98 6.03
N GLU A 236 -16.58 18.43 4.76
CA GLU A 236 -16.05 17.60 3.67
C GLU A 236 -14.63 17.06 3.97
N ILE A 237 -13.76 17.91 4.54
CA ILE A 237 -12.49 17.57 5.14
C ILE A 237 -12.31 18.36 6.44
N SER A 238 -11.57 17.81 7.39
CA SER A 238 -11.32 18.45 8.68
C SER A 238 -9.84 18.33 9.07
N THR A 239 -9.36 19.25 9.89
CA THR A 239 -8.07 19.13 10.55
C THR A 239 -8.03 17.85 11.39
N GLY A 240 -6.93 17.11 11.31
CA GLY A 240 -6.76 15.80 11.93
C GLY A 240 -7.33 14.65 11.10
N ASP A 241 -7.89 14.90 9.90
CA ASP A 241 -8.28 13.82 9.01
C ASP A 241 -7.07 13.03 8.53
N HIS A 242 -7.20 11.71 8.55
CA HIS A 242 -6.22 10.80 7.95
C HIS A 242 -6.63 10.50 6.53
N ILE A 243 -5.73 10.77 5.61
CA ILE A 243 -5.90 10.53 4.18
C ILE A 243 -4.82 9.59 3.66
N MET A 244 -5.17 8.82 2.63
CA MET A 244 -4.24 7.99 1.87
C MET A 244 -4.11 8.55 0.47
N ILE A 245 -2.87 8.72 0.03
CA ILE A 245 -2.55 9.11 -1.34
C ILE A 245 -2.83 7.90 -2.26
N VAL A 246 -3.57 8.13 -3.35
CA VAL A 246 -3.99 7.03 -4.24
C VAL A 246 -3.33 7.05 -5.62
N LYS A 247 -2.44 8.01 -5.84
CA LYS A 247 -1.61 8.11 -7.05
C LYS A 247 -0.24 8.68 -6.68
N ASN A 248 0.82 8.11 -7.24
CA ASN A 248 2.18 8.63 -7.05
C ASN A 248 2.26 10.12 -7.42
N ASN A 249 2.96 10.89 -6.58
CA ASN A 249 3.16 12.32 -6.80
C ASN A 249 4.63 12.69 -6.61
N TYR A 250 5.19 13.36 -7.59
CA TYR A 250 6.61 13.68 -7.68
C TYR A 250 6.89 15.19 -7.58
N PHE A 251 5.85 15.98 -7.29
CA PHE A 251 5.91 17.43 -7.35
C PHE A 251 6.08 18.08 -5.98
N TRP A 252 5.35 17.62 -4.96
CA TRP A 252 5.21 18.35 -3.71
C TRP A 252 6.40 18.19 -2.75
N LEU A 253 7.21 17.14 -2.88
CA LEU A 253 8.36 16.96 -2.02
C LEU A 253 9.56 17.77 -2.50
N PRO A 254 10.33 18.38 -1.57
CA PRO A 254 11.62 18.99 -1.91
C PRO A 254 12.58 17.98 -2.55
N LYS A 255 13.48 18.42 -3.41
CA LYS A 255 14.48 17.56 -4.07
C LYS A 255 15.39 16.84 -3.07
N GLU A 256 15.60 17.44 -1.91
CA GLU A 256 16.45 16.94 -0.82
C GLU A 256 15.69 15.96 0.09
N SER A 257 14.39 15.78 -0.12
CA SER A 257 13.54 14.89 0.69
C SER A 257 14.08 13.46 0.70
N LYS A 258 14.11 12.89 1.89
CA LYS A 258 14.49 11.49 2.07
C LYS A 258 13.41 10.54 1.52
N ALA A 259 12.16 10.95 1.45
CA ALA A 259 11.08 10.16 0.87
C ALA A 259 11.16 10.09 -0.66
N GLY A 260 11.76 11.09 -1.32
CA GLY A 260 11.97 11.15 -2.77
C GLY A 260 10.72 11.57 -3.55
N PHE A 261 9.58 10.94 -3.30
CA PHE A 261 8.27 11.27 -3.85
C PHE A 261 7.17 10.75 -2.91
N ILE A 262 5.95 11.23 -3.06
CA ILE A 262 4.79 10.75 -2.32
C ILE A 262 4.20 9.56 -3.08
N ALA A 263 4.25 8.37 -2.49
CA ALA A 263 3.85 7.15 -3.15
C ALA A 263 2.33 6.87 -3.00
N ASN A 264 1.79 6.12 -3.95
CA ASN A 264 0.48 5.51 -3.80
C ASN A 264 0.48 4.55 -2.60
N GLY A 265 -0.43 4.77 -1.65
CA GLY A 265 -0.51 4.05 -0.39
C GLY A 265 0.11 4.76 0.80
N ASP A 266 0.89 5.84 0.60
CA ASP A 266 1.36 6.67 1.70
C ASP A 266 0.18 7.32 2.42
N THR A 267 0.30 7.42 3.75
CA THR A 267 -0.71 8.03 4.61
C THR A 267 -0.27 9.39 5.11
N ALA A 268 -1.22 10.30 5.25
CA ALA A 268 -0.96 11.65 5.76
C ALA A 268 -2.09 12.14 6.66
N GLU A 269 -1.76 13.04 7.56
CA GLU A 269 -2.71 13.77 8.38
C GLU A 269 -2.88 15.20 7.83
N ILE A 270 -4.11 15.69 7.73
CA ILE A 270 -4.40 17.08 7.40
C ILE A 270 -4.20 17.93 8.65
N LEU A 271 -3.19 18.78 8.65
CA LEU A 271 -2.87 19.68 9.77
C LEU A 271 -3.60 21.01 9.69
N ARG A 272 -3.80 21.53 8.48
CA ARG A 272 -4.49 22.83 8.23
C ARG A 272 -5.21 22.79 6.90
N ILE A 273 -6.35 23.44 6.85
CA ILE A 273 -7.12 23.69 5.62
C ILE A 273 -7.11 25.21 5.43
N ARG A 274 -6.59 25.66 4.28
CA ARG A 274 -6.41 27.08 4.02
C ARG A 274 -7.50 27.67 3.12
N LYS A 275 -7.80 26.98 2.00
CA LYS A 275 -8.71 27.50 1.00
C LYS A 275 -9.28 26.39 0.14
N TYR A 276 -10.55 26.55 -0.24
CA TYR A 276 -11.22 25.72 -1.22
C TYR A 276 -11.24 26.42 -2.56
N HIS A 277 -11.17 25.65 -3.64
CA HIS A 277 -11.19 26.14 -5.01
C HIS A 277 -12.05 25.24 -5.89
N GLU A 278 -12.63 25.84 -6.90
CA GLU A 278 -13.33 25.15 -7.98
C GLU A 278 -12.69 25.58 -9.29
N MET A 279 -11.88 24.71 -9.89
CA MET A 279 -11.06 24.96 -11.08
C MET A 279 -11.02 23.72 -11.96
N HIS A 280 -10.89 23.91 -13.28
CA HIS A 280 -10.72 22.81 -14.25
C HIS A 280 -11.83 21.74 -14.21
N GLY A 281 -13.02 22.10 -13.67
CA GLY A 281 -14.13 21.16 -13.47
C GLY A 281 -13.98 20.21 -12.28
N PHE A 282 -13.06 20.53 -11.35
CA PHE A 282 -12.82 19.80 -10.10
C PHE A 282 -12.80 20.74 -8.91
N ARG A 283 -13.04 20.16 -7.72
CA ARG A 283 -12.92 20.84 -6.43
C ARG A 283 -11.59 20.49 -5.78
N PHE A 284 -10.92 21.51 -5.27
CA PHE A 284 -9.61 21.37 -4.63
C PHE A 284 -9.62 22.03 -3.26
N ALA A 285 -8.69 21.59 -2.42
CA ALA A 285 -8.35 22.30 -1.20
C ALA A 285 -6.83 22.50 -1.10
N ASP A 286 -6.44 23.71 -0.66
CA ASP A 286 -5.08 23.99 -0.21
C ASP A 286 -4.97 23.53 1.24
N VAL A 287 -4.09 22.59 1.50
CA VAL A 287 -3.90 21.96 2.81
C VAL A 287 -2.44 21.91 3.20
N THR A 288 -2.18 21.92 4.50
CA THR A 288 -0.89 21.50 5.05
C THR A 288 -1.06 20.07 5.56
N ILE A 289 -0.21 19.16 5.11
CA ILE A 289 -0.23 17.75 5.51
C ILE A 289 1.08 17.34 6.18
N ARG A 290 1.01 16.29 7.00
CA ARG A 290 2.16 15.58 7.56
C ARG A 290 2.11 14.12 7.10
N LEU A 291 3.19 13.64 6.49
CA LEU A 291 3.30 12.24 6.07
C LEU A 291 3.50 11.34 7.30
N LEU A 292 2.59 10.41 7.56
CA LEU A 292 2.62 9.55 8.75
C LEU A 292 3.70 8.46 8.65
N ASP A 293 4.01 8.03 7.43
CA ASP A 293 5.04 7.02 7.17
C ASP A 293 6.46 7.60 7.14
N TYR A 294 6.60 8.93 7.11
CA TYR A 294 7.87 9.66 7.07
C TYR A 294 7.91 10.80 8.10
N PRO A 295 7.99 10.47 9.40
CA PRO A 295 7.89 11.47 10.46
C PRO A 295 9.01 12.51 10.47
N ASP A 296 10.15 12.21 9.84
CA ASP A 296 11.29 13.11 9.70
C ASP A 296 11.12 14.13 8.54
N GLU A 297 10.14 13.94 7.66
CA GLU A 297 9.86 14.88 6.58
C GLU A 297 9.13 16.12 7.13
N PRO A 298 9.38 17.31 6.56
CA PRO A 298 8.70 18.52 6.97
C PRO A 298 7.19 18.46 6.66
N GLU A 299 6.40 19.32 7.33
CA GLU A 299 5.02 19.59 6.93
C GLU A 299 4.99 20.11 5.48
N LEU A 300 4.05 19.63 4.69
CA LEU A 300 3.95 19.95 3.27
C LEU A 300 2.71 20.79 3.00
N ASP A 301 2.91 21.95 2.41
CA ASP A 301 1.83 22.74 1.83
C ASP A 301 1.50 22.18 0.45
N THR A 302 0.32 21.58 0.31
CA THR A 302 -0.07 20.86 -0.90
C THR A 302 -1.48 21.25 -1.35
N LYS A 303 -1.84 20.79 -2.53
CA LYS A 303 -3.20 20.85 -3.06
C LYS A 303 -3.74 19.43 -3.18
N ILE A 304 -4.97 19.21 -2.71
CA ILE A 304 -5.67 17.91 -2.85
C ILE A 304 -6.90 18.06 -3.75
N ILE A 305 -7.28 16.99 -4.44
CA ILE A 305 -8.52 16.89 -5.22
C ILE A 305 -9.62 16.29 -4.35
N LEU A 306 -10.66 17.05 -4.04
CA LEU A 306 -11.75 16.62 -3.17
C LEU A 306 -12.66 15.57 -3.83
N ASP A 307 -12.82 15.63 -5.15
CA ASP A 307 -13.66 14.70 -5.90
C ASP A 307 -13.19 13.24 -5.80
N THR A 308 -11.92 13.02 -5.47
CA THR A 308 -11.39 11.65 -5.27
C THR A 308 -11.79 11.03 -3.93
N LEU A 309 -12.10 11.84 -2.91
CA LEU A 309 -12.40 11.37 -1.56
C LEU A 309 -13.58 10.38 -1.53
N HIS A 310 -14.62 10.65 -2.30
CA HIS A 310 -15.86 9.88 -2.30
C HIS A 310 -16.05 9.03 -3.57
N ALA A 311 -15.14 9.09 -4.53
CA ALA A 311 -15.21 8.30 -5.74
C ALA A 311 -15.17 6.80 -5.43
N GLU A 312 -15.97 5.99 -6.14
CA GLU A 312 -15.91 4.52 -6.03
C GLU A 312 -14.67 3.94 -6.74
N SER A 313 -14.12 4.67 -7.72
CA SER A 313 -12.85 4.33 -8.37
C SER A 313 -11.65 4.50 -7.43
N PRO A 314 -10.56 3.76 -7.64
CA PRO A 314 -9.34 3.90 -6.82
C PRO A 314 -8.74 5.30 -6.86
N ALA A 315 -8.80 5.99 -8.00
CA ALA A 315 -8.31 7.35 -8.27
C ALA A 315 -9.22 8.01 -9.31
N LEU A 316 -8.87 9.18 -9.84
CA LEU A 316 -9.58 9.76 -10.99
C LEU A 316 -9.64 8.75 -12.14
N SER A 317 -10.81 8.65 -12.81
CA SER A 317 -10.95 7.84 -14.00
C SER A 317 -10.05 8.37 -15.14
N ARG A 318 -9.79 7.55 -16.16
CA ARG A 318 -9.01 7.98 -17.34
C ARG A 318 -9.62 9.21 -18.01
N GLU A 319 -10.94 9.27 -18.06
CA GLU A 319 -11.68 10.42 -18.63
C GLU A 319 -11.47 11.67 -17.78
N GLN A 320 -11.61 11.56 -16.47
CA GLN A 320 -11.38 12.68 -15.55
C GLN A 320 -9.91 13.16 -15.58
N GLN A 321 -8.95 12.24 -15.67
CA GLN A 321 -7.53 12.59 -15.82
C GLN A 321 -7.28 13.35 -17.13
N ASN A 322 -7.89 12.89 -18.24
CA ASN A 322 -7.80 13.59 -19.52
C ASN A 322 -8.49 14.96 -19.47
N GLN A 323 -9.64 15.08 -18.82
CA GLN A 323 -10.33 16.35 -18.62
C GLN A 323 -9.44 17.36 -17.89
N LEU A 324 -8.86 16.94 -16.76
CA LEU A 324 -7.93 17.79 -15.99
C LEU A 324 -6.72 18.20 -16.85
N PHE A 325 -6.12 17.23 -17.56
CA PHE A 325 -4.99 17.47 -18.45
C PHE A 325 -5.33 18.51 -19.52
N GLN A 326 -6.43 18.35 -20.24
CA GLN A 326 -6.83 19.27 -21.32
C GLN A 326 -7.16 20.66 -20.79
N SER A 327 -7.84 20.74 -19.63
CA SER A 327 -8.22 22.00 -19.04
C SER A 327 -7.00 22.80 -18.55
N VAL A 328 -6.06 22.15 -17.86
CA VAL A 328 -4.82 22.82 -17.43
C VAL A 328 -3.92 23.17 -18.62
N MET A 329 -3.88 22.32 -19.66
CA MET A 329 -3.15 22.60 -20.89
C MET A 329 -3.67 23.87 -21.60
N ALA A 330 -4.95 24.13 -21.55
CA ALA A 330 -5.58 25.31 -22.16
C ALA A 330 -5.10 26.63 -21.50
N ASP A 331 -4.74 26.63 -20.22
CA ASP A 331 -4.19 27.81 -19.54
C ASP A 331 -2.81 28.23 -20.08
N TYR A 332 -2.12 27.30 -20.75
CA TYR A 332 -0.79 27.53 -21.34
C TYR A 332 -0.82 27.61 -22.87
N ALA A 333 -2.00 27.80 -23.49
CA ALA A 333 -2.17 27.84 -24.93
C ALA A 333 -1.37 28.95 -25.63
N ASP A 334 -1.03 30.02 -24.92
CA ASP A 334 -0.22 31.15 -25.42
C ASP A 334 1.26 30.79 -25.67
N LEU A 335 1.72 29.65 -25.18
CA LEU A 335 3.11 29.20 -25.38
C LEU A 335 3.30 28.61 -26.78
N GLN A 336 4.35 29.06 -27.48
CA GLN A 336 4.59 28.73 -28.90
C GLN A 336 5.04 27.28 -29.16
N SER A 337 5.46 26.52 -28.12
CA SER A 337 5.92 25.15 -28.31
C SER A 337 5.23 24.16 -27.40
N LYS A 338 4.87 22.98 -27.94
CA LYS A 338 4.30 21.87 -27.16
C LYS A 338 5.19 21.49 -25.98
N GLY A 339 6.52 21.48 -26.16
CA GLY A 339 7.46 21.17 -25.08
C GLY A 339 7.45 22.21 -23.94
N ALA A 340 7.24 23.50 -24.25
CA ALA A 340 7.08 24.55 -23.23
C ALA A 340 5.77 24.39 -22.44
N ILE A 341 4.67 24.07 -23.14
CA ILE A 341 3.37 23.77 -22.50
C ILE A 341 3.52 22.59 -21.53
N TYR A 342 4.06 21.46 -21.97
CA TYR A 342 4.26 20.29 -21.12
C TYR A 342 5.15 20.57 -19.89
N ARG A 343 6.18 21.40 -20.07
CA ARG A 343 7.07 21.79 -18.95
C ARG A 343 6.30 22.59 -17.90
N LYS A 344 5.46 23.54 -18.34
CA LYS A 344 4.62 24.34 -17.44
C LYS A 344 3.57 23.51 -16.73
N MET A 345 2.91 22.62 -17.45
CA MET A 345 1.94 21.69 -16.84
C MET A 345 2.57 20.85 -15.72
N LYS A 346 3.82 20.39 -15.88
CA LYS A 346 4.51 19.61 -14.86
C LYS A 346 4.84 20.42 -13.60
N GLU A 347 4.96 21.73 -13.74
CA GLU A 347 5.16 22.66 -12.63
C GLU A 347 3.83 23.22 -12.10
N ASP A 348 2.70 22.83 -12.67
CA ASP A 348 1.39 23.34 -12.33
C ASP A 348 0.83 22.65 -11.07
N PRO A 349 0.46 23.39 -10.01
CA PRO A 349 -0.04 22.82 -8.77
C PRO A 349 -1.43 22.18 -8.88
N TRP A 350 -2.26 22.58 -9.86
CA TRP A 350 -3.58 21.98 -10.09
C TRP A 350 -3.44 20.62 -10.76
N PHE A 351 -2.57 20.54 -11.78
CA PHE A 351 -2.27 19.28 -12.44
C PHE A 351 -1.61 18.26 -11.49
N ASN A 352 -0.80 18.75 -10.57
CA ASN A 352 -0.08 17.94 -9.58
C ASN A 352 -0.81 17.81 -8.25
N ALA A 353 -2.07 18.22 -8.14
CA ALA A 353 -2.84 18.06 -6.92
C ALA A 353 -2.92 16.57 -6.51
N LEU A 354 -2.77 16.31 -5.21
CA LEU A 354 -2.80 14.96 -4.67
C LEU A 354 -4.20 14.36 -4.83
N GLN A 355 -4.26 13.15 -5.35
CA GLN A 355 -5.46 12.34 -5.36
C GLN A 355 -5.49 11.54 -4.07
N VAL A 356 -6.54 11.71 -3.28
CA VAL A 356 -6.60 11.21 -1.90
C VAL A 356 -7.92 10.52 -1.59
N LYS A 357 -7.89 9.61 -0.61
CA LYS A 357 -9.07 9.03 0.04
C LYS A 357 -8.89 9.11 1.55
N PHE A 358 -9.97 9.00 2.32
CA PHE A 358 -9.84 8.81 3.76
C PHE A 358 -9.20 7.46 4.08
N ALA A 359 -8.45 7.38 5.17
CA ALA A 359 -7.60 6.25 5.53
C ALA A 359 -8.09 5.43 6.73
N TYR A 360 -9.31 5.65 7.21
CA TYR A 360 -9.89 4.90 8.34
C TYR A 360 -10.41 3.52 7.91
N ALA A 361 -10.85 3.41 6.65
CA ALA A 361 -11.27 2.17 6.03
C ALA A 361 -10.67 2.06 4.64
N VAL A 362 -10.09 0.91 4.32
CA VAL A 362 -9.37 0.68 3.06
C VAL A 362 -9.72 -0.68 2.46
N THR A 363 -9.38 -0.89 1.19
CA THR A 363 -9.44 -2.23 0.61
C THR A 363 -8.25 -3.07 1.08
N CYS A 364 -8.42 -4.39 1.09
CA CYS A 364 -7.37 -5.31 1.53
C CYS A 364 -6.04 -5.15 0.77
N HIS A 365 -6.08 -4.88 -0.55
CA HIS A 365 -4.88 -4.57 -1.33
C HIS A 365 -4.15 -3.32 -0.82
N LYS A 366 -4.89 -2.31 -0.35
CA LYS A 366 -4.32 -1.09 0.23
C LYS A 366 -3.78 -1.30 1.65
N ALA A 367 -4.27 -2.34 2.35
CA ALA A 367 -3.79 -2.72 3.67
C ALA A 367 -2.51 -3.57 3.63
N GLN A 368 -2.11 -4.09 2.45
CA GLN A 368 -0.88 -4.88 2.33
C GLN A 368 0.35 -4.06 2.75
N GLY A 369 1.28 -4.71 3.42
CA GLY A 369 2.48 -4.08 3.99
C GLY A 369 2.23 -3.25 5.25
N GLY A 370 0.95 -3.03 5.65
CA GLY A 370 0.57 -2.38 6.89
C GLY A 370 0.29 -3.39 8.02
N GLN A 371 0.35 -2.91 9.26
CA GLN A 371 -0.01 -3.65 10.47
C GLN A 371 -0.69 -2.70 11.45
N TRP A 372 -1.66 -3.20 12.21
CA TRP A 372 -2.45 -2.41 13.17
C TRP A 372 -2.78 -3.23 14.41
N ALA A 373 -2.87 -2.57 15.55
CA ALA A 373 -3.26 -3.20 16.80
C ALA A 373 -4.73 -3.69 16.78
N SER A 374 -5.60 -2.99 16.03
CA SER A 374 -7.02 -3.32 15.92
C SER A 374 -7.47 -3.32 14.45
N VAL A 375 -7.89 -4.47 13.96
CA VAL A 375 -8.33 -4.67 12.57
C VAL A 375 -9.77 -5.13 12.52
N PHE A 376 -10.61 -4.39 11.83
CA PHE A 376 -12.01 -4.72 11.59
C PHE A 376 -12.15 -5.24 10.15
N ILE A 377 -12.63 -6.48 9.99
CA ILE A 377 -12.74 -7.16 8.69
C ILE A 377 -14.20 -7.28 8.32
N GLU A 378 -14.60 -6.63 7.26
CA GLU A 378 -15.99 -6.65 6.80
C GLU A 378 -16.17 -7.72 5.71
N GLN A 379 -17.04 -8.72 5.96
CA GLN A 379 -17.31 -9.79 4.99
C GLN A 379 -17.79 -9.23 3.65
N GLY A 380 -18.69 -8.24 3.68
CA GLY A 380 -19.35 -7.72 2.50
C GLY A 380 -20.32 -8.70 1.87
N TYR A 381 -20.72 -8.40 0.63
CA TYR A 381 -21.56 -9.31 -0.15
C TYR A 381 -20.73 -10.52 -0.63
N LEU A 382 -21.23 -11.73 -0.35
CA LEU A 382 -20.56 -12.98 -0.68
C LEU A 382 -21.59 -13.98 -1.19
N THR A 383 -21.32 -14.62 -2.34
CA THR A 383 -22.05 -15.76 -2.87
C THR A 383 -21.15 -17.00 -2.85
N ASP A 384 -21.74 -18.18 -2.96
CA ASP A 384 -20.97 -19.44 -2.96
C ASP A 384 -19.92 -19.48 -4.08
N GLU A 385 -20.21 -18.91 -5.24
CA GLU A 385 -19.27 -18.82 -6.37
C GLU A 385 -18.05 -17.93 -6.08
N MET A 386 -18.17 -17.01 -5.13
CA MET A 386 -17.08 -16.14 -4.70
C MET A 386 -16.16 -16.81 -3.68
N ILE A 387 -16.54 -17.98 -3.14
CA ILE A 387 -15.70 -18.75 -2.22
C ILE A 387 -14.69 -19.52 -3.06
N ASN A 388 -13.53 -18.93 -3.23
CA ASN A 388 -12.45 -19.43 -4.06
C ASN A 388 -11.09 -19.05 -3.45
N THR A 389 -10.01 -19.44 -4.10
CA THR A 389 -8.64 -19.17 -3.63
C THR A 389 -8.37 -17.66 -3.45
N GLU A 390 -8.96 -16.80 -4.30
CA GLU A 390 -8.79 -15.34 -4.19
C GLU A 390 -9.46 -14.82 -2.90
N PHE A 391 -10.68 -15.30 -2.60
CA PHE A 391 -11.35 -14.96 -1.34
C PHE A 391 -10.56 -15.44 -0.12
N MET A 392 -10.02 -16.67 -0.16
CA MET A 392 -9.19 -17.20 0.93
C MET A 392 -7.92 -16.35 1.13
N ARG A 393 -7.25 -15.94 0.04
CA ARG A 393 -6.11 -15.04 0.10
C ARG A 393 -6.47 -13.66 0.65
N TRP A 394 -7.64 -13.14 0.23
CA TRP A 394 -8.15 -11.89 0.75
C TRP A 394 -8.35 -11.96 2.26
N LEU A 395 -8.99 -13.01 2.75
CA LEU A 395 -9.28 -13.22 4.16
C LEU A 395 -8.01 -13.44 4.98
N TYR A 396 -7.10 -14.28 4.48
CA TYR A 396 -5.77 -14.49 5.05
C TYR A 396 -4.98 -13.18 5.14
N THR A 397 -4.95 -12.41 4.06
CA THR A 397 -4.26 -11.12 4.03
C THR A 397 -4.86 -10.16 5.05
N ALA A 398 -6.19 -10.06 5.15
CA ALA A 398 -6.86 -9.18 6.09
C ALA A 398 -6.56 -9.55 7.55
N LEU A 399 -6.66 -10.84 7.91
CA LEU A 399 -6.37 -11.35 9.26
C LEU A 399 -4.92 -11.08 9.66
N THR A 400 -3.98 -11.31 8.76
CA THR A 400 -2.55 -11.14 9.05
C THR A 400 -2.09 -9.68 9.14
N ARG A 401 -3.01 -8.72 9.00
CA ARG A 401 -2.72 -7.29 9.23
C ARG A 401 -2.76 -6.91 10.70
N THR A 402 -3.37 -7.73 11.56
CA THR A 402 -3.44 -7.42 13.00
C THR A 402 -2.16 -7.81 13.75
N THR A 403 -1.80 -6.97 14.69
CA THR A 403 -0.77 -7.27 15.72
C THR A 403 -1.39 -7.47 17.10
N GLY A 404 -2.71 -7.23 17.24
CA GLY A 404 -3.47 -7.36 18.46
C GLY A 404 -4.81 -8.05 18.20
N LYS A 405 -5.90 -7.30 18.03
CA LYS A 405 -7.26 -7.85 17.90
C LYS A 405 -7.80 -7.73 16.48
N ALA A 406 -8.44 -8.80 16.00
CA ALA A 406 -9.21 -8.79 14.76
C ALA A 406 -10.71 -8.97 15.05
N TYR A 407 -11.54 -8.15 14.41
CA TYR A 407 -13.00 -8.18 14.53
C TYR A 407 -13.62 -8.60 13.19
N LEU A 408 -14.39 -9.69 13.20
CA LEU A 408 -15.12 -10.19 12.04
C LEU A 408 -16.53 -9.57 12.01
N ILE A 409 -16.76 -8.62 11.10
CA ILE A 409 -18.01 -7.84 11.02
C ILE A 409 -19.00 -8.55 10.10
N ASN A 410 -20.19 -8.87 10.63
CA ASN A 410 -21.31 -9.42 9.88
C ASN A 410 -20.97 -10.68 9.05
N PHE A 411 -20.08 -11.53 9.55
CA PHE A 411 -19.82 -12.82 8.92
C PHE A 411 -21.01 -13.76 9.10
N ASN A 412 -21.37 -14.48 8.04
CA ASN A 412 -22.44 -15.47 8.05
C ASN A 412 -22.19 -16.56 9.09
N LYS A 413 -23.27 -17.12 9.64
CA LYS A 413 -23.22 -18.16 10.67
C LYS A 413 -22.43 -19.39 10.22
N GLU A 414 -22.50 -19.71 8.95
CA GLU A 414 -21.81 -20.85 8.33
C GLU A 414 -20.29 -20.79 8.50
N PHE A 415 -19.69 -19.61 8.64
CA PHE A 415 -18.25 -19.45 8.96
C PHE A 415 -17.89 -19.91 10.38
N PHE A 416 -18.87 -20.23 11.21
CA PHE A 416 -18.69 -20.63 12.62
C PHE A 416 -19.30 -22.00 12.91
N GLY A 417 -19.74 -22.74 11.87
CA GLY A 417 -20.34 -24.05 12.04
C GLY A 417 -21.76 -24.03 12.62
N GLU A 418 -22.46 -22.88 12.50
CA GLU A 418 -23.82 -22.66 13.00
C GLU A 418 -24.89 -22.77 11.88
#